data_3afbf56d6cf9226b348615db477775c7
#
_entry.id   3afbf56d6cf9226b348615db477775c7
#
_cell.length_a   1.000
_cell.length_b   1.000
_cell.length_c   1.000
_cell.angle_alpha   90.00
_cell.angle_beta   90.00
_cell.angle_gamma   90.00
#
_symmetry.space_group_name_H-M   'P 1'
#
loop_
_entity.id
_entity.type
_entity.pdbx_description
1 polymer ?
#
loop_
_entity_poly.entity_id
_entity_poly.type
_entity_poly.pdbx_seq_one_letter_code
_entity_poly.pdbx_strand_id
1 'polypeptide(L)'
;MLIAKGREYIFPITEIVSKKEFFDYEAKYTAGCSDEITPADIAPEIKAELNRLTALAYKACRCRGVVRVDFIVTPEGKPYLIEINSIPGMSGGSIVPKQVREAGMTLGELYDLIIEDTYDRDRR
;
A
#
# COMPACT_ATOMS: atom_id res chain seq x y z
N MET A 1 0.12 1.86 -3.79
CA MET A 1 -0.11 2.92 -4.82
C MET A 1 0.92 2.82 -5.92
N LEU A 2 0.52 3.16 -7.12
CA LEU A 2 1.37 3.29 -8.32
C LEU A 2 0.89 4.50 -9.12
N ILE A 3 1.80 5.28 -9.70
CA ILE A 3 1.48 6.21 -10.78
C ILE A 3 2.16 5.69 -12.05
N ALA A 4 1.37 5.41 -13.07
CA ALA A 4 1.86 4.92 -14.35
C ALA A 4 1.14 5.65 -15.48
N LYS A 5 1.88 6.11 -16.47
CA LYS A 5 1.35 6.85 -17.65
C LYS A 5 0.43 8.02 -17.25
N GLY A 6 0.77 8.73 -16.19
CA GLY A 6 -0.02 9.86 -15.69
C GLY A 6 -1.29 9.49 -14.92
N ARG A 7 -1.59 8.21 -14.74
CA ARG A 7 -2.74 7.72 -13.98
C ARG A 7 -2.34 7.23 -12.61
N GLU A 8 -3.12 7.59 -11.60
CA GLU A 8 -2.97 7.12 -10.22
C GLU A 8 -3.75 5.81 -10.02
N TYR A 9 -3.08 4.81 -9.46
CA TYR A 9 -3.67 3.55 -9.01
C TYR A 9 -3.50 3.47 -7.51
N ILE A 10 -4.57 3.71 -6.77
CA ILE A 10 -4.61 3.57 -5.31
C ILE A 10 -5.38 2.30 -5.00
N PHE A 11 -4.66 1.29 -4.53
CA PHE A 11 -5.25 -0.02 -4.22
C PHE A 11 -5.98 0.00 -2.87
N PRO A 12 -6.90 -0.96 -2.64
CA PRO A 12 -7.58 -1.08 -1.35
C PRO A 12 -6.61 -1.09 -0.18
N ILE A 13 -7.03 -0.51 0.93
CA ILE A 13 -6.24 -0.43 2.16
C ILE A 13 -6.28 -1.78 2.87
N THR A 14 -5.16 -2.18 3.44
CA THR A 14 -5.09 -3.32 4.37
C THR A 14 -4.99 -2.80 5.80
N GLU A 15 -5.89 -3.26 6.65
CA GLU A 15 -5.82 -3.05 8.08
C GLU A 15 -5.06 -4.20 8.73
N ILE A 16 -4.12 -3.87 9.60
CA ILE A 16 -3.35 -4.83 10.37
C ILE A 16 -3.77 -4.76 11.83
N VAL A 17 -4.38 -5.84 12.32
CA VAL A 17 -4.79 -5.98 13.70
C VAL A 17 -3.76 -6.84 14.42
N SER A 18 -2.91 -6.23 15.23
CA SER A 18 -1.91 -6.94 16.02
C SER A 18 -2.55 -7.59 17.25
N LYS A 19 -2.21 -8.84 17.52
CA LYS A 19 -2.55 -9.54 18.76
C LYS A 19 -1.61 -9.20 19.91
N LYS A 20 -0.53 -8.44 19.61
CA LYS A 20 0.45 -7.93 20.57
C LYS A 20 0.30 -6.43 20.74
N GLU A 21 0.74 -5.91 21.89
CA GLU A 21 0.69 -4.47 22.20
C GLU A 21 1.50 -3.64 21.19
N PHE A 22 2.62 -4.20 20.69
CA PHE A 22 3.44 -3.59 19.66
C PHE A 22 3.58 -4.52 18.46
N PHE A 23 3.53 -3.92 17.25
CA PHE A 23 3.77 -4.62 16.00
C PHE A 23 5.28 -4.75 15.76
N ASP A 24 5.90 -5.67 16.49
CA ASP A 24 7.33 -5.96 16.41
C ASP A 24 7.70 -6.88 15.22
N TYR A 25 8.97 -7.25 15.12
CA TYR A 25 9.47 -8.15 14.08
C TYR A 25 8.73 -9.50 14.07
N GLU A 26 8.49 -10.07 15.24
CA GLU A 26 7.79 -11.35 15.37
C GLU A 26 6.35 -11.25 14.83
N ALA A 27 5.63 -10.17 15.17
CA ALA A 27 4.28 -9.95 14.66
C ALA A 27 4.23 -9.76 13.15
N LYS A 28 5.28 -9.16 12.55
CA LYS A 28 5.39 -8.97 11.10
C LYS A 28 5.61 -10.29 10.33
N TYR A 29 6.35 -11.24 10.88
CA TYR A 29 6.84 -12.41 10.15
C TYR A 29 6.33 -13.75 10.69
N THR A 30 5.72 -13.78 11.87
CA THR A 30 5.16 -15.00 12.47
C THR A 30 3.66 -15.09 12.20
N ALA A 31 3.24 -16.15 11.53
CA ALA A 31 1.83 -16.42 11.29
C ALA A 31 1.02 -16.47 12.61
N GLY A 32 -0.14 -15.83 12.63
CA GLY A 32 -1.04 -15.80 13.79
C GLY A 32 -0.75 -14.70 14.81
N CYS A 33 0.32 -13.91 14.66
CA CYS A 33 0.62 -12.76 15.51
C CYS A 33 -0.14 -11.48 15.12
N SER A 34 -0.66 -11.43 13.91
CA SER A 34 -1.49 -10.33 13.39
C SER A 34 -2.47 -10.84 12.36
N ASP A 35 -3.61 -10.17 12.25
CA ASP A 35 -4.59 -10.40 11.18
C ASP A 35 -4.51 -9.27 10.17
N GLU A 36 -4.57 -9.61 8.88
CA GLU A 36 -4.62 -8.66 7.77
C GLU A 36 -6.01 -8.67 7.16
N ILE A 37 -6.67 -7.51 7.11
CA ILE A 37 -8.01 -7.34 6.57
C ILE A 37 -7.93 -6.44 5.34
N THR A 38 -8.27 -6.97 4.17
CA THR A 38 -8.28 -6.25 2.90
C THR A 38 -9.61 -6.50 2.17
N PRO A 39 -10.42 -5.48 1.85
CA PRO A 39 -10.24 -4.07 2.22
C PRO A 39 -10.42 -3.84 3.72
N ALA A 40 -9.77 -2.82 4.25
CA ALA A 40 -9.88 -2.44 5.65
C ALA A 40 -11.32 -2.03 6.01
N ASP A 41 -11.77 -2.43 7.20
CA ASP A 41 -13.05 -2.00 7.77
C ASP A 41 -12.87 -0.69 8.53
N ILE A 42 -12.85 0.40 7.79
CA ILE A 42 -12.64 1.76 8.31
C ILE A 42 -13.69 2.73 7.76
N ALA A 43 -13.92 3.82 8.48
CA ALA A 43 -14.85 4.86 8.06
C ALA A 43 -14.44 5.46 6.70
N PRO A 44 -15.41 5.80 5.81
CA PRO A 44 -15.11 6.38 4.50
C PRO A 44 -14.24 7.62 4.55
N GLU A 45 -14.40 8.46 5.57
CA GLU A 45 -13.62 9.69 5.77
C GLU A 45 -12.14 9.37 6.06
N ILE A 46 -11.88 8.35 6.86
CA ILE A 46 -10.52 7.87 7.17
C ILE A 46 -9.89 7.29 5.92
N LYS A 47 -10.61 6.46 5.17
CA LYS A 47 -10.16 5.92 3.90
C LYS A 47 -9.77 7.02 2.91
N ALA A 48 -10.63 8.01 2.74
CA ALA A 48 -10.37 9.13 1.83
C ALA A 48 -9.11 9.92 2.24
N GLU A 49 -8.94 10.18 3.53
CA GLU A 49 -7.76 10.88 4.05
C GLU A 49 -6.47 10.06 3.88
N LEU A 50 -6.49 8.76 4.16
CA LEU A 50 -5.35 7.88 3.94
C LEU A 50 -4.96 7.82 2.45
N ASN A 51 -5.92 7.74 1.55
CA ASN A 51 -5.68 7.76 0.11
C ASN A 51 -5.06 9.09 -0.33
N ARG A 52 -5.58 10.22 0.17
CA ARG A 52 -5.03 11.55 -0.11
C ARG A 52 -3.59 11.69 0.37
N LEU A 53 -3.30 11.28 1.60
CA LEU A 53 -1.96 11.32 2.18
C LEU A 53 -0.99 10.38 1.47
N THR A 54 -1.44 9.21 1.06
CA THR A 54 -0.64 8.26 0.27
C THR A 54 -0.22 8.88 -1.07
N ALA A 55 -1.15 9.51 -1.79
CA ALA A 55 -0.85 10.19 -3.04
C ALA A 55 0.10 11.37 -2.84
N LEU A 56 -0.10 12.15 -1.78
CA LEU A 56 0.77 13.26 -1.43
C LEU A 56 2.20 12.78 -1.13
N ALA A 57 2.34 11.77 -0.28
CA ALA A 57 3.64 11.19 0.08
C ALA A 57 4.37 10.62 -1.14
N TYR A 58 3.67 9.89 -1.99
CA TYR A 58 4.21 9.34 -3.24
C TYR A 58 4.82 10.43 -4.13
N LYS A 59 4.08 11.52 -4.33
CA LYS A 59 4.52 12.65 -5.17
C LYS A 59 5.66 13.46 -4.52
N ALA A 60 5.52 13.76 -3.23
CA ALA A 60 6.53 14.53 -2.48
C ALA A 60 7.89 13.83 -2.43
N CYS A 61 7.88 12.50 -2.27
CA CYS A 61 9.09 11.68 -2.28
C CYS A 61 9.55 11.29 -3.68
N ARG A 62 8.87 11.76 -4.74
CA ARG A 62 9.17 11.42 -6.14
C ARG A 62 9.27 9.91 -6.36
N CYS A 63 8.38 9.16 -5.74
CA CYS A 63 8.34 7.72 -5.85
C CYS A 63 8.07 7.28 -7.28
N ARG A 64 8.52 6.06 -7.61
CA ARG A 64 8.28 5.40 -8.90
C ARG A 64 7.92 3.95 -8.66
N GLY A 65 7.21 3.35 -9.63
CA GLY A 65 6.73 1.98 -9.48
C GLY A 65 5.70 1.84 -8.37
N VAL A 66 5.51 0.62 -7.90
CA VAL A 66 4.58 0.33 -6.81
C VAL A 66 5.22 0.63 -5.46
N VAL A 67 4.49 1.32 -4.60
CA VAL A 67 4.92 1.75 -3.27
C VAL A 67 3.84 1.42 -2.25
N ARG A 68 4.23 0.97 -1.07
CA ARG A 68 3.34 0.82 0.08
C ARG A 68 3.63 1.90 1.10
N VAL A 69 2.60 2.58 1.56
CA VAL A 69 2.71 3.60 2.61
C VAL A 69 2.00 3.10 3.85
N ASP A 70 2.69 3.10 4.96
CA ASP A 70 2.22 2.56 6.22
C ASP A 70 1.85 3.69 7.19
N PHE A 71 0.68 3.56 7.82
CA PHE A 71 0.14 4.54 8.77
C PHE A 71 -0.26 3.86 10.07
N ILE A 72 -0.20 4.62 11.17
CA ILE A 72 -0.98 4.35 12.37
C ILE A 72 -2.13 5.35 12.40
N VAL A 73 -3.34 4.84 12.64
CA VAL A 73 -4.54 5.68 12.83
C VAL A 73 -4.95 5.59 14.27
N THR A 74 -5.07 6.75 14.93
CA THR A 74 -5.50 6.81 16.35
C THR A 74 -6.98 6.44 16.49
N PRO A 75 -7.45 6.14 17.72
CA PRO A 75 -8.87 5.90 17.97
C PRO A 75 -9.77 7.07 17.54
N GLU A 76 -9.25 8.31 17.55
CA GLU A 76 -9.95 9.53 17.10
C GLU A 76 -9.94 9.67 15.56
N GLY A 77 -9.30 8.73 14.85
CA GLY A 77 -9.25 8.76 13.39
C GLY A 77 -8.12 9.61 12.79
N LYS A 78 -7.12 9.99 13.59
CA LYS A 78 -5.99 10.79 13.10
C LYS A 78 -4.88 9.88 12.56
N PRO A 79 -4.50 10.01 11.27
CA PRO A 79 -3.45 9.21 10.69
C PRO A 79 -2.06 9.81 10.96
N TYR A 80 -1.10 8.93 11.21
CA TYR A 80 0.33 9.23 11.29
C TYR A 80 1.07 8.35 10.30
N LEU A 81 1.77 8.95 9.35
CA LEU A 81 2.63 8.22 8.42
C LEU A 81 3.86 7.71 9.18
N ILE A 82 4.14 6.41 9.04
CA ILE A 82 5.27 5.76 9.70
C ILE A 82 6.39 5.51 8.69
N GLU A 83 6.04 4.93 7.54
CA GLU A 83 7.03 4.39 6.61
C GLU A 83 6.51 4.42 5.18
N ILE A 84 7.43 4.65 4.24
CA ILE A 84 7.20 4.50 2.80
C ILE A 84 8.11 3.37 2.32
N ASN A 85 7.50 2.26 1.88
CA ASN A 85 8.20 1.11 1.32
C ASN A 85 8.27 1.25 -0.21
N SER A 86 9.41 1.66 -0.71
CA SER A 86 9.62 1.84 -2.16
C SER A 86 9.86 0.53 -2.92
N ILE A 87 10.19 -0.55 -2.22
CA ILE A 87 10.33 -1.90 -2.75
C ILE A 87 9.55 -2.86 -1.84
N PRO A 88 8.21 -2.84 -1.91
CA PRO A 88 7.39 -3.68 -1.05
C PRO A 88 7.53 -5.15 -1.45
N GLY A 89 7.30 -6.04 -0.48
CA GLY A 89 7.25 -7.48 -0.73
C GLY A 89 6.19 -7.84 -1.78
N MET A 90 6.53 -8.75 -2.68
CA MET A 90 5.68 -9.15 -3.82
C MET A 90 5.41 -10.67 -3.86
N SER A 91 5.71 -11.38 -2.78
CA SER A 91 5.37 -12.81 -2.67
C SER A 91 3.87 -13.03 -2.50
N GLY A 92 3.40 -14.27 -2.70
CA GLY A 92 1.96 -14.58 -2.63
C GLY A 92 1.27 -14.22 -1.31
N GLY A 93 2.01 -14.22 -0.19
CA GLY A 93 1.52 -13.83 1.14
C GLY A 93 1.72 -12.36 1.50
N SER A 94 2.37 -11.56 0.64
CA SER A 94 2.64 -10.15 0.89
C SER A 94 1.40 -9.27 0.75
N ILE A 95 1.41 -8.11 1.39
CA ILE A 95 0.28 -7.18 1.46
C ILE A 95 -0.08 -6.63 0.06
N VAL A 96 0.90 -6.09 -0.67
CA VAL A 96 0.64 -5.45 -1.97
C VAL A 96 -0.03 -6.39 -2.98
N PRO A 97 0.43 -7.64 -3.18
CA PRO A 97 -0.27 -8.58 -4.04
C PRO A 97 -1.73 -8.82 -3.63
N LYS A 98 -2.05 -8.88 -2.34
CA LYS A 98 -3.43 -9.00 -1.86
C LYS A 98 -4.27 -7.78 -2.21
N GLN A 99 -3.73 -6.58 -2.02
CA GLN A 99 -4.40 -5.32 -2.37
C GLN A 99 -4.66 -5.21 -3.87
N VAL A 100 -3.71 -5.61 -4.70
CA VAL A 100 -3.82 -5.59 -6.17
C VAL A 100 -4.91 -6.54 -6.64
N ARG A 101 -4.94 -7.76 -6.11
CA ARG A 101 -5.99 -8.76 -6.43
C ARG A 101 -7.37 -8.28 -5.98
N GLU A 102 -7.47 -7.68 -4.80
CA GLU A 102 -8.74 -7.12 -4.31
C GLU A 102 -9.26 -5.98 -5.19
N ALA A 103 -8.37 -5.24 -5.83
CA ALA A 103 -8.73 -4.23 -6.84
C ALA A 103 -9.17 -4.83 -8.19
N GLY A 104 -9.16 -6.16 -8.34
CA GLY A 104 -9.51 -6.83 -9.58
C GLY A 104 -8.40 -6.86 -10.63
N MET A 105 -7.16 -6.56 -10.24
CA MET A 105 -5.99 -6.57 -11.10
C MET A 105 -5.12 -7.81 -10.83
N THR A 106 -4.56 -8.39 -11.86
CA THR A 106 -3.56 -9.45 -11.73
C THR A 106 -2.18 -8.87 -11.45
N LEU A 107 -1.28 -9.66 -10.86
CA LEU A 107 0.11 -9.24 -10.70
C LEU A 107 0.82 -9.05 -12.04
N GLY A 108 0.48 -9.85 -13.06
CA GLY A 108 0.99 -9.67 -14.41
C GLY A 108 0.64 -8.29 -14.98
N GLU A 109 -0.61 -7.87 -14.85
CA GLU A 109 -1.07 -6.53 -15.27
C GLU A 109 -0.35 -5.41 -14.49
N LEU A 110 -0.11 -5.59 -13.19
CA LEU A 110 0.67 -4.64 -12.40
C LEU A 110 2.10 -4.52 -12.93
N TYR A 111 2.78 -5.64 -13.17
CA TYR A 111 4.15 -5.64 -13.69
C TYR A 111 4.22 -5.02 -15.08
N ASP A 112 3.27 -5.29 -15.95
CA ASP A 112 3.20 -4.68 -17.27
C ASP A 112 3.11 -3.16 -17.17
N LEU A 113 2.25 -2.63 -16.29
CA LEU A 113 2.14 -1.20 -16.03
C LEU A 113 3.47 -0.57 -15.56
N ILE A 114 4.17 -1.24 -14.64
CA ILE A 114 5.44 -0.75 -14.11
C ILE A 114 6.52 -0.74 -15.21
N ILE A 115 6.60 -1.82 -15.98
CA ILE A 115 7.59 -1.97 -17.05
C ILE A 115 7.34 -0.93 -18.15
N GLU A 116 6.11 -0.83 -18.62
CA GLU A 116 5.73 0.13 -19.67
C GLU A 116 5.97 1.58 -19.24
N ASP A 117 5.61 1.94 -17.99
CA ASP A 117 5.86 3.28 -17.48
C ASP A 117 7.35 3.59 -17.38
N THR A 118 8.18 2.61 -17.06
CA THR A 118 9.64 2.75 -17.04
C THR A 118 10.20 3.03 -18.43
N TYR A 119 9.79 2.26 -19.43
CA TYR A 119 10.19 2.48 -20.83
C TYR A 119 9.74 3.83 -21.37
N ASP A 120 8.53 4.26 -21.06
CA ASP A 120 8.01 5.54 -21.53
C ASP A 120 8.76 6.73 -20.91
N ARG A 121 9.24 6.59 -19.67
CA ARG A 121 10.04 7.63 -19.01
C ARG A 121 11.45 7.75 -19.60
N ASP A 122 12.07 6.63 -19.92
CA ASP A 122 13.44 6.62 -20.48
C ASP A 122 13.49 7.21 -21.92
N ARG A 123 12.34 7.31 -22.59
CA ARG A 123 12.21 7.93 -23.89
C ARG A 123 11.93 9.44 -23.86
N ARG A 124 11.65 9.97 -22.68
CA ARG A 124 11.41 11.41 -22.48
C ARG A 124 12.67 12.14 -22.06
#